data_fef5bddad3a2f2f28074046f7ef5755f
#
_entry.id   fef5bddad3a2f2f28074046f7ef5755f
#
_cell.length_a   1.000
_cell.length_b   1.000
_cell.length_c   1.000
_cell.angle_alpha   90.00
_cell.angle_beta   90.00
_cell.angle_gamma   90.00
#
_symmetry.space_group_name_H-M   'P 1'
#
loop_
_entity.id
_entity.type
_entity.pdbx_description
1 polymer ?
#
loop_
_entity_poly.entity_id
_entity_poly.type
_entity_poly.pdbx_seq_one_letter_code
_entity_poly.pdbx_strand_id
1 'polypeptide(L)'
;QEAGRAGRDSQRAYALLLVASDDSDRIARRFEQEFPPLEKIKEIYERICSYLQIGIGDGGEASFLFNIHDFCARERLYSGTVTSALKLLQQNGYMTLTDAQENPARVMFCVSRDELYKLRVQRDELDHFIRTLLRLYNGVFTEFRPIDEGELATWSGYTVQRVKELLKRLWQLRVIRYIPSNRSPILFMNEERLPRADLYIAPETYKRRQELMRERFEQMIAYAANEQECRSAVLERYFGEENPAPCGVCDICLARKRAAKAAAREAGTAPGT
;
A
#
# COMPACT_ATOMS: atom_id res chain seq x y z
N GLN A 1 22.05 3.82 -4.24
CA GLN A 1 21.35 4.66 -5.25
C GLN A 1 21.20 6.11 -4.78
N GLU A 2 20.78 6.37 -3.56
CA GLU A 2 20.58 7.73 -3.05
C GLU A 2 21.90 8.45 -2.84
N ALA A 3 22.86 7.84 -2.14
CA ALA A 3 24.18 8.41 -1.94
C ALA A 3 24.94 8.64 -3.27
N GLY A 4 24.79 7.75 -4.25
CA GLY A 4 25.41 7.88 -5.57
C GLY A 4 24.80 8.95 -6.48
N ARG A 5 23.75 9.64 -6.06
CA ARG A 5 23.17 10.78 -6.78
C ARG A 5 23.78 12.12 -6.38
N ALA A 6 24.44 12.16 -5.22
CA ALA A 6 25.09 13.36 -4.71
C ALA A 6 26.47 13.56 -5.37
N GLY A 7 26.87 14.81 -5.64
CA GLY A 7 28.19 15.17 -6.16
C GLY A 7 28.41 14.86 -7.64
N ARG A 8 27.37 14.66 -8.45
CA ARG A 8 27.49 14.41 -9.91
C ARG A 8 28.02 15.61 -10.70
N ASP A 9 27.93 16.78 -10.12
CA ASP A 9 28.47 18.06 -10.64
C ASP A 9 29.93 18.28 -10.28
N SER A 10 30.64 17.23 -9.78
CA SER A 10 32.01 17.28 -9.28
C SER A 10 32.20 18.20 -8.05
N GLN A 11 31.10 18.66 -7.45
CA GLN A 11 31.17 19.42 -6.20
C GLN A 11 31.12 18.48 -4.99
N ARG A 12 31.59 19.01 -3.84
CA ARG A 12 31.60 18.23 -2.61
C ARG A 12 30.16 18.04 -2.10
N ALA A 13 29.74 16.80 -1.96
CA ALA A 13 28.45 16.43 -1.42
C ALA A 13 28.61 15.53 -0.18
N TYR A 14 27.58 15.53 0.66
CA TYR A 14 27.52 14.73 1.89
C TYR A 14 26.33 13.77 1.81
N ALA A 15 26.60 12.50 2.05
CA ALA A 15 25.57 11.48 2.28
C ALA A 15 25.50 11.20 3.78
N LEU A 16 24.33 11.44 4.39
CA LEU A 16 24.09 11.23 5.80
C LEU A 16 23.09 10.09 5.99
N LEU A 17 23.50 9.06 6.73
CA LEU A 17 22.62 7.97 7.16
C LEU A 17 22.18 8.23 8.59
N LEU A 18 20.88 8.44 8.80
CA LEU A 18 20.27 8.54 10.12
C LEU A 18 19.84 7.14 10.56
N VAL A 19 20.32 6.71 11.71
CA VAL A 19 20.05 5.40 12.30
C VAL A 19 19.47 5.57 13.70
N ALA A 20 18.29 5.00 13.92
CA ALA A 20 17.68 4.93 15.24
C ALA A 20 17.99 3.58 15.91
N SER A 21 17.93 3.53 17.22
CA SER A 21 18.23 2.32 18.01
C SER A 21 17.28 1.15 17.74
N ASP A 22 16.05 1.45 17.28
CA ASP A 22 14.99 0.46 16.99
C ASP A 22 14.86 0.12 15.48
N ASP A 23 15.75 0.64 14.62
CA ASP A 23 15.65 0.41 13.18
C ASP A 23 15.84 -1.06 12.80
N SER A 24 16.72 -1.81 13.47
CA SER A 24 16.89 -3.24 13.26
C SER A 24 15.60 -4.02 13.53
N ASP A 25 14.90 -3.69 14.62
CA ASP A 25 13.63 -4.34 14.98
C ASP A 25 12.50 -3.97 14.04
N ARG A 26 12.51 -2.74 13.55
CA ARG A 26 11.54 -2.26 12.53
C ARG A 26 11.75 -2.96 11.20
N ILE A 27 13.00 -3.14 10.78
CA ILE A 27 13.35 -3.87 9.56
C ILE A 27 12.95 -5.34 9.69
N ALA A 28 13.26 -5.99 10.82
CA ALA A 28 12.87 -7.38 11.08
C ALA A 28 11.35 -7.58 11.01
N ARG A 29 10.57 -6.73 11.70
CA ARG A 29 9.11 -6.76 11.64
C ARG A 29 8.58 -6.55 10.22
N ARG A 30 9.14 -5.61 9.46
CA ARG A 30 8.77 -5.38 8.07
C ARG A 30 9.06 -6.58 7.18
N PHE A 31 10.20 -7.25 7.41
CA PHE A 31 10.56 -8.47 6.71
C PHE A 31 9.55 -9.60 6.96
N GLU A 32 9.15 -9.83 8.22
CA GLU A 32 8.13 -10.83 8.58
C GLU A 32 6.76 -10.52 7.94
N GLN A 33 6.41 -9.24 7.81
CA GLN A 33 5.19 -8.82 7.14
C GLN A 33 5.24 -9.02 5.62
N GLU A 34 6.39 -8.81 5.01
CA GLU A 34 6.59 -8.98 3.56
C GLU A 34 6.69 -10.46 3.16
N PHE A 35 7.22 -11.29 4.06
CA PHE A 35 7.38 -12.73 3.87
C PHE A 35 6.68 -13.52 4.98
N PRO A 36 5.35 -13.51 5.03
CA PRO A 36 4.61 -14.29 6.02
C PRO A 36 4.89 -15.79 5.82
N PRO A 37 4.89 -16.61 6.90
CA PRO A 37 5.07 -18.06 6.77
C PRO A 37 4.11 -18.69 5.76
N LEU A 38 4.54 -19.73 5.05
CA LEU A 38 3.73 -20.41 4.03
C LEU A 38 2.35 -20.82 4.57
N GLU A 39 2.30 -21.33 5.79
CA GLU A 39 1.05 -21.70 6.44
C GLU A 39 0.11 -20.49 6.65
N LYS A 40 0.68 -19.30 6.89
CA LYS A 40 -0.10 -18.06 7.01
C LYS A 40 -0.66 -17.62 5.66
N ILE A 41 0.09 -17.81 4.58
CA ILE A 41 -0.39 -17.52 3.22
C ILE A 41 -1.56 -18.43 2.86
N LYS A 42 -1.45 -19.73 3.15
CA LYS A 42 -2.51 -20.71 2.95
C LYS A 42 -3.75 -20.41 3.80
N GLU A 43 -3.54 -19.99 5.06
CA GLU A 43 -4.62 -19.56 5.94
C GLU A 43 -5.35 -18.33 5.37
N ILE A 44 -4.60 -17.34 4.89
CA ILE A 44 -5.19 -16.11 4.30
C ILE A 44 -5.99 -16.45 3.04
N TYR A 45 -5.48 -17.31 2.17
CA TYR A 45 -6.22 -17.80 1.01
C TYR A 45 -7.57 -18.43 1.39
N GLU A 46 -7.54 -19.35 2.36
CA GLU A 46 -8.74 -20.02 2.85
C GLU A 46 -9.75 -19.04 3.44
N ARG A 47 -9.28 -18.06 4.22
CA ARG A 47 -10.12 -17.00 4.79
C ARG A 47 -10.71 -16.08 3.73
N ILE A 48 -9.94 -15.72 2.68
CA ILE A 48 -10.45 -14.91 1.55
C ILE A 48 -11.57 -15.68 0.85
N CYS A 49 -11.35 -16.95 0.50
CA CYS A 49 -12.37 -17.77 -0.14
C CYS A 49 -13.62 -17.91 0.73
N SER A 50 -13.46 -18.08 2.03
CA SER A 50 -14.59 -18.17 2.98
C SER A 50 -15.32 -16.83 3.13
N TYR A 51 -14.60 -15.71 3.17
CA TYR A 51 -15.16 -14.36 3.19
C TYR A 51 -16.03 -14.07 1.96
N LEU A 52 -15.58 -14.54 0.79
CA LEU A 52 -16.28 -14.43 -0.50
C LEU A 52 -17.31 -15.54 -0.73
N GLN A 53 -17.48 -16.46 0.22
CA GLN A 53 -18.42 -17.58 0.16
C GLN A 53 -18.18 -18.53 -1.03
N ILE A 54 -16.92 -18.73 -1.41
CA ILE A 54 -16.53 -19.63 -2.48
C ILE A 54 -16.36 -21.05 -1.90
N GLY A 55 -17.06 -22.04 -2.43
CA GLY A 55 -16.90 -23.46 -2.06
C GLY A 55 -15.61 -24.08 -2.65
N ILE A 56 -15.14 -25.20 -2.08
CA ILE A 56 -14.03 -25.97 -2.65
C ILE A 56 -14.49 -26.53 -4.02
N GLY A 57 -13.67 -26.34 -5.05
CA GLY A 57 -14.00 -26.68 -6.43
C GLY A 57 -14.85 -25.66 -7.16
N ASP A 58 -15.22 -24.56 -6.50
CA ASP A 58 -15.99 -23.46 -7.08
C ASP A 58 -15.11 -22.23 -7.36
N GLY A 59 -15.70 -21.22 -8.02
CA GLY A 59 -15.15 -19.88 -8.17
C GLY A 59 -14.15 -19.71 -9.32
N GLY A 60 -13.84 -20.74 -10.08
CA GLY A 60 -12.94 -20.64 -11.24
C GLY A 60 -13.43 -19.58 -12.23
N GLU A 61 -12.51 -18.67 -12.63
CA GLU A 61 -12.76 -17.53 -13.53
C GLU A 61 -13.79 -16.50 -13.00
N ALA A 62 -14.21 -16.62 -11.74
CA ALA A 62 -15.17 -15.71 -11.12
C ALA A 62 -14.47 -14.44 -10.58
N SER A 63 -15.22 -13.34 -10.56
CA SER A 63 -14.76 -12.04 -10.05
C SER A 63 -15.61 -11.57 -8.88
N PHE A 64 -14.95 -10.99 -7.88
CA PHE A 64 -15.58 -10.55 -6.63
C PHE A 64 -15.13 -9.14 -6.28
N LEU A 65 -16.03 -8.32 -5.78
CA LEU A 65 -15.64 -7.06 -5.13
C LEU A 65 -14.91 -7.38 -3.82
N PHE A 66 -13.70 -6.92 -3.67
CA PHE A 66 -12.87 -7.23 -2.50
C PHE A 66 -12.24 -5.99 -1.90
N ASN A 67 -12.74 -5.58 -0.74
CA ASN A 67 -12.15 -4.51 0.04
C ASN A 67 -11.19 -5.12 1.08
N ILE A 68 -9.88 -4.92 0.88
CA ILE A 68 -8.85 -5.44 1.77
C ILE A 68 -8.97 -4.91 3.20
N HIS A 69 -9.40 -3.64 3.38
CA HIS A 69 -9.56 -3.05 4.72
C HIS A 69 -10.71 -3.67 5.48
N ASP A 70 -11.86 -3.87 4.82
CA ASP A 70 -13.03 -4.52 5.43
C ASP A 70 -12.73 -5.97 5.77
N PHE A 71 -12.06 -6.69 4.87
CA PHE A 71 -11.59 -8.05 5.12
C PHE A 71 -10.65 -8.12 6.33
N CYS A 72 -9.62 -7.26 6.36
CA CYS A 72 -8.66 -7.23 7.47
C CYS A 72 -9.32 -6.89 8.81
N ALA A 73 -10.25 -5.94 8.81
CA ALA A 73 -11.00 -5.56 10.02
C ALA A 73 -11.86 -6.72 10.54
N ARG A 74 -12.58 -7.41 9.64
CA ARG A 74 -13.43 -8.56 9.98
C ARG A 74 -12.62 -9.75 10.49
N GLU A 75 -11.54 -10.09 9.78
CA GLU A 75 -10.71 -11.26 10.09
C GLU A 75 -9.63 -10.99 11.15
N ARG A 76 -9.51 -9.73 11.62
CA ARG A 76 -8.48 -9.26 12.57
C ARG A 76 -7.07 -9.56 12.09
N LEU A 77 -6.82 -9.28 10.81
CA LEU A 77 -5.53 -9.47 10.16
C LEU A 77 -4.85 -8.13 9.89
N TYR A 78 -3.51 -8.14 9.87
CA TYR A 78 -2.74 -6.97 9.48
C TYR A 78 -2.72 -6.82 7.96
N SER A 79 -3.07 -5.63 7.45
CA SER A 79 -3.23 -5.38 6.01
C SER A 79 -1.94 -5.62 5.20
N GLY A 80 -0.77 -5.31 5.75
CA GLY A 80 0.52 -5.58 5.12
C GLY A 80 0.75 -7.07 4.86
N THR A 81 0.46 -7.93 5.84
CA THR A 81 0.58 -9.39 5.72
C THR A 81 -0.40 -9.93 4.67
N VAL A 82 -1.64 -9.43 4.65
CA VAL A 82 -2.66 -9.84 3.65
C VAL A 82 -2.23 -9.39 2.24
N THR A 83 -1.73 -8.17 2.09
CA THR A 83 -1.24 -7.66 0.81
C THR A 83 -0.06 -8.50 0.28
N SER A 84 0.87 -8.89 1.15
CA SER A 84 2.00 -9.75 0.80
C SER A 84 1.55 -11.15 0.40
N ALA A 85 0.60 -11.73 1.15
CA ALA A 85 0.01 -13.03 0.81
C ALA A 85 -0.71 -12.98 -0.55
N LEU A 86 -1.52 -11.95 -0.81
CA LEU A 86 -2.19 -11.76 -2.10
C LEU A 86 -1.20 -11.65 -3.27
N LYS A 87 -0.10 -10.92 -3.10
CA LYS A 87 0.96 -10.84 -4.13
C LYS A 87 1.56 -12.20 -4.44
N LEU A 88 1.82 -13.01 -3.41
CA LEU A 88 2.37 -14.35 -3.58
C LEU A 88 1.36 -15.30 -4.24
N LEU A 89 0.09 -15.24 -3.84
CA LEU A 89 -0.99 -16.00 -4.47
C LEU A 89 -1.19 -15.62 -5.94
N GLN A 90 -1.08 -14.32 -6.26
CA GLN A 90 -1.12 -13.82 -7.64
C GLN A 90 0.07 -14.32 -8.47
N GLN A 91 1.30 -14.27 -7.91
CA GLN A 91 2.51 -14.76 -8.59
C GLN A 91 2.47 -16.27 -8.86
N ASN A 92 1.74 -17.02 -8.03
CA ASN A 92 1.53 -18.46 -8.21
C ASN A 92 0.25 -18.79 -9.01
N GLY A 93 -0.45 -17.79 -9.55
CA GLY A 93 -1.56 -17.99 -10.47
C GLY A 93 -2.92 -18.26 -9.84
N TYR A 94 -3.07 -18.25 -8.51
CA TYR A 94 -4.34 -18.62 -7.85
C TYR A 94 -5.40 -17.53 -7.94
N MET A 95 -5.02 -16.28 -7.76
CA MET A 95 -5.95 -15.16 -7.80
C MET A 95 -5.25 -13.89 -8.26
N THR A 96 -6.00 -12.95 -8.80
CA THR A 96 -5.48 -11.65 -9.26
C THR A 96 -6.29 -10.54 -8.62
N LEU A 97 -5.62 -9.64 -7.90
CA LEU A 97 -6.24 -8.42 -7.39
C LEU A 97 -5.95 -7.28 -8.37
N THR A 98 -7.02 -6.70 -8.92
CA THR A 98 -6.89 -5.51 -9.79
C THR A 98 -6.90 -4.24 -8.96
N ASP A 99 -6.41 -3.16 -9.58
CA ASP A 99 -6.61 -1.82 -9.02
C ASP A 99 -8.10 -1.49 -8.90
N ALA A 100 -8.42 -0.67 -7.93
CA ALA A 100 -9.80 -0.28 -7.66
C ALA A 100 -10.43 0.35 -8.92
N GLN A 101 -11.41 -0.31 -9.51
CA GLN A 101 -12.28 0.33 -10.48
C GLN A 101 -13.23 1.28 -9.74
N GLU A 102 -13.32 2.50 -10.22
CA GLU A 102 -14.32 3.44 -9.76
C GLU A 102 -15.70 2.95 -10.23
N ASN A 103 -16.46 2.36 -9.31
CA ASN A 103 -17.88 2.16 -9.53
C ASN A 103 -18.57 3.48 -9.17
N PRO A 104 -19.16 4.19 -10.16
CA PRO A 104 -19.84 5.43 -9.87
C PRO A 104 -21.00 5.21 -8.91
N ALA A 105 -21.30 6.21 -8.12
CA ALA A 105 -22.52 6.20 -7.33
C ALA A 105 -23.73 6.01 -8.25
N ARG A 106 -24.76 5.34 -7.76
CA ARG A 106 -25.99 5.09 -8.52
C ARG A 106 -27.19 5.54 -7.73
N VAL A 107 -28.17 6.10 -8.44
CA VAL A 107 -29.43 6.58 -7.83
C VAL A 107 -30.63 6.15 -8.66
N MET A 108 -31.72 5.85 -7.98
CA MET A 108 -33.03 5.63 -8.57
C MET A 108 -34.10 6.21 -7.66
N PHE A 109 -35.06 6.96 -8.20
CA PHE A 109 -36.20 7.46 -7.43
C PHE A 109 -37.20 6.33 -7.15
N CYS A 110 -37.70 6.29 -5.90
CA CYS A 110 -38.69 5.32 -5.45
C CYS A 110 -40.12 5.92 -5.37
N VAL A 111 -40.21 7.22 -5.50
CA VAL A 111 -41.47 7.99 -5.44
C VAL A 111 -41.88 8.45 -6.83
N SER A 112 -43.18 8.61 -7.05
CA SER A 112 -43.69 9.20 -8.28
C SER A 112 -43.31 10.69 -8.40
N ARG A 113 -43.45 11.25 -9.61
CA ARG A 113 -43.20 12.70 -9.83
C ARG A 113 -44.16 13.58 -8.99
N ASP A 114 -45.40 13.15 -8.82
CA ASP A 114 -46.41 13.88 -8.05
C ASP A 114 -46.13 13.86 -6.55
N GLU A 115 -45.67 12.72 -6.02
CA GLU A 115 -45.24 12.60 -4.63
C GLU A 115 -43.99 13.43 -4.38
N LEU A 116 -43.04 13.42 -5.31
CA LEU A 116 -41.84 14.21 -5.23
C LEU A 116 -42.13 15.71 -5.21
N TYR A 117 -43.13 16.17 -6.00
CA TYR A 117 -43.54 17.56 -5.99
C TYR A 117 -44.09 18.00 -4.62
N LYS A 118 -44.86 17.16 -3.93
CA LYS A 118 -45.36 17.43 -2.59
C LYS A 118 -44.25 17.53 -1.55
N LEU A 119 -43.22 16.72 -1.65
CA LEU A 119 -42.05 16.74 -0.75
C LEU A 119 -41.16 17.97 -0.94
N ARG A 120 -41.09 18.49 -2.15
CA ARG A 120 -40.27 19.66 -2.54
C ARG A 120 -40.69 20.96 -1.90
N VAL A 121 -42.00 21.13 -1.66
CA VAL A 121 -42.57 22.36 -1.09
C VAL A 121 -42.18 22.61 0.38
N GLN A 122 -41.62 21.61 1.06
CA GLN A 122 -41.36 21.69 2.52
C GLN A 122 -39.92 22.05 2.90
N ARG A 123 -38.93 22.02 1.97
CA ARG A 123 -37.50 22.24 2.29
C ARG A 123 -36.70 22.74 1.08
N ASP A 124 -36.35 24.00 1.07
CA ASP A 124 -35.65 24.68 -0.05
C ASP A 124 -34.35 24.00 -0.48
N GLU A 125 -33.52 23.56 0.46
CA GLU A 125 -32.23 22.91 0.17
C GLU A 125 -32.41 21.57 -0.57
N LEU A 126 -33.31 20.73 -0.11
CA LEU A 126 -33.59 19.44 -0.75
C LEU A 126 -34.26 19.63 -2.10
N ASP A 127 -35.13 20.63 -2.25
CA ASP A 127 -35.77 20.96 -3.53
C ASP A 127 -34.72 21.39 -4.56
N HIS A 128 -33.83 22.29 -4.20
CA HIS A 128 -32.73 22.70 -5.08
C HIS A 128 -31.86 21.53 -5.51
N PHE A 129 -31.48 20.67 -4.56
CA PHE A 129 -30.66 19.48 -4.82
C PHE A 129 -31.37 18.47 -5.73
N ILE A 130 -32.64 18.18 -5.49
CA ILE A 130 -33.46 17.28 -6.30
C ILE A 130 -33.60 17.81 -7.73
N ARG A 131 -33.85 19.11 -7.90
CA ARG A 131 -33.92 19.73 -9.24
C ARG A 131 -32.61 19.59 -9.99
N THR A 132 -31.48 19.82 -9.34
CA THR A 132 -30.16 19.67 -9.94
C THR A 132 -29.94 18.22 -10.37
N LEU A 133 -30.26 17.24 -9.54
CA LEU A 133 -30.13 15.82 -9.84
C LEU A 133 -31.01 15.40 -11.02
N LEU A 134 -32.27 15.85 -11.08
CA LEU A 134 -33.20 15.57 -12.19
C LEU A 134 -32.80 16.25 -13.49
N ARG A 135 -32.13 17.40 -13.43
CA ARG A 135 -31.63 18.13 -14.59
C ARG A 135 -30.44 17.44 -15.23
N LEU A 136 -29.55 16.89 -14.40
CA LEU A 136 -28.30 16.25 -14.87
C LEU A 136 -28.53 14.81 -15.34
N TYR A 137 -29.40 14.07 -14.65
CA TYR A 137 -29.53 12.63 -14.89
C TYR A 137 -30.94 12.24 -15.32
N ASN A 138 -31.07 11.86 -16.59
CA ASN A 138 -32.33 11.37 -17.15
C ASN A 138 -32.54 9.88 -16.81
N GLY A 139 -33.81 9.43 -16.70
CA GLY A 139 -34.16 8.02 -16.50
C GLY A 139 -34.05 7.53 -15.06
N VAL A 140 -33.77 8.40 -14.09
CA VAL A 140 -33.62 8.06 -12.66
C VAL A 140 -34.91 7.54 -11.97
N PHE A 141 -36.08 7.67 -12.63
CA PHE A 141 -37.34 7.12 -12.15
C PHE A 141 -37.60 5.67 -12.59
N THR A 142 -36.89 5.20 -13.62
CA THR A 142 -37.13 3.89 -14.23
C THR A 142 -36.07 2.86 -13.87
N GLU A 143 -34.84 3.31 -13.70
CA GLU A 143 -33.69 2.43 -13.44
C GLU A 143 -32.61 3.12 -12.62
N PHE A 144 -31.66 2.34 -12.09
CA PHE A 144 -30.48 2.89 -11.45
C PHE A 144 -29.57 3.59 -12.47
N ARG A 145 -29.40 4.89 -12.32
CA ARG A 145 -28.48 5.68 -13.14
C ARG A 145 -27.18 5.97 -12.40
N PRO A 146 -26.05 5.82 -13.08
CA PRO A 146 -24.78 6.27 -12.51
C PRO A 146 -24.78 7.79 -12.38
N ILE A 147 -24.25 8.29 -11.28
CA ILE A 147 -24.12 9.72 -10.98
C ILE A 147 -22.66 10.02 -10.57
N ASP A 148 -22.21 11.23 -10.90
CA ASP A 148 -20.93 11.77 -10.42
C ASP A 148 -21.21 12.75 -9.28
N GLU A 149 -20.72 12.41 -8.07
CA GLU A 149 -20.91 13.23 -6.87
C GLU A 149 -20.15 14.55 -6.96
N GLY A 150 -19.03 14.61 -7.71
CA GLY A 150 -18.27 15.84 -7.98
C GLY A 150 -18.98 16.75 -8.95
N GLU A 151 -19.56 16.21 -10.03
CA GLU A 151 -20.40 16.96 -10.97
C GLU A 151 -21.62 17.56 -10.27
N LEU A 152 -22.33 16.75 -9.46
CA LEU A 152 -23.44 17.22 -8.63
C LEU A 152 -23.03 18.33 -7.68
N ALA A 153 -21.86 18.24 -7.07
CA ALA A 153 -21.33 19.28 -6.18
C ALA A 153 -21.13 20.60 -6.94
N THR A 154 -20.54 20.52 -8.14
CA THR A 154 -20.29 21.70 -8.98
C THR A 154 -21.60 22.39 -9.39
N TRP A 155 -22.58 21.62 -9.87
CA TRP A 155 -23.85 22.18 -10.36
C TRP A 155 -24.82 22.61 -9.26
N SER A 156 -24.75 21.99 -8.08
CA SER A 156 -25.59 22.38 -6.94
C SER A 156 -24.99 23.53 -6.10
N GLY A 157 -23.69 23.83 -6.28
CA GLY A 157 -22.97 24.78 -5.44
C GLY A 157 -22.63 24.26 -4.05
N TYR A 158 -22.73 22.93 -3.83
CA TYR A 158 -22.40 22.27 -2.56
C TYR A 158 -21.02 21.63 -2.60
N THR A 159 -20.48 21.28 -1.43
CA THR A 159 -19.30 20.42 -1.32
C THR A 159 -19.67 18.96 -1.63
N VAL A 160 -18.72 18.16 -2.10
CA VAL A 160 -18.92 16.71 -2.33
C VAL A 160 -19.43 16.00 -1.07
N GLN A 161 -18.91 16.39 0.08
CA GLN A 161 -19.36 15.85 1.37
C GLN A 161 -20.83 16.16 1.62
N ARG A 162 -21.27 17.39 1.34
CA ARG A 162 -22.67 17.79 1.48
C ARG A 162 -23.59 17.05 0.51
N VAL A 163 -23.15 16.84 -0.73
CA VAL A 163 -23.85 16.02 -1.71
C VAL A 163 -24.11 14.60 -1.18
N LYS A 164 -23.06 13.96 -0.64
CA LYS A 164 -23.20 12.62 -0.02
C LYS A 164 -24.17 12.59 1.14
N GLU A 165 -24.18 13.61 1.99
CA GLU A 165 -25.14 13.75 3.10
C GLU A 165 -26.57 13.90 2.58
N LEU A 166 -26.80 14.74 1.57
CA LEU A 166 -28.10 14.94 0.95
C LEU A 166 -28.62 13.67 0.27
N LEU A 167 -27.78 12.94 -0.44
CA LEU A 167 -28.13 11.63 -1.02
C LEU A 167 -28.51 10.61 0.04
N LYS A 168 -27.73 10.51 1.14
CA LYS A 168 -28.07 9.66 2.28
C LYS A 168 -29.39 10.05 2.93
N ARG A 169 -29.65 11.35 3.07
CA ARG A 169 -30.90 11.86 3.64
C ARG A 169 -32.11 11.51 2.76
N LEU A 170 -32.01 11.70 1.44
CA LEU A 170 -33.04 11.29 0.49
C LEU A 170 -33.30 9.78 0.53
N TRP A 171 -32.25 8.98 0.70
CA TRP A 171 -32.36 7.54 0.89
C TRP A 171 -33.08 7.18 2.20
N GLN A 172 -32.73 7.82 3.32
CA GLN A 172 -33.40 7.64 4.61
C GLN A 172 -34.89 8.01 4.57
N LEU A 173 -35.23 9.05 3.79
CA LEU A 173 -36.61 9.48 3.54
C LEU A 173 -37.36 8.58 2.54
N ARG A 174 -36.69 7.52 2.03
CA ARG A 174 -37.21 6.60 1.01
C ARG A 174 -37.64 7.27 -0.30
N VAL A 175 -37.08 8.44 -0.59
CA VAL A 175 -37.31 9.18 -1.84
C VAL A 175 -36.51 8.57 -2.98
N ILE A 176 -35.29 8.13 -2.67
CA ILE A 176 -34.39 7.46 -3.61
C ILE A 176 -33.83 6.15 -3.04
N ARG A 177 -33.40 5.24 -3.91
CA ARG A 177 -32.37 4.23 -3.62
C ARG A 177 -31.04 4.82 -4.05
N TYR A 178 -30.06 4.74 -3.15
CA TYR A 178 -28.73 5.28 -3.37
C TYR A 178 -27.68 4.22 -3.07
N ILE A 179 -26.83 3.97 -4.05
CA ILE A 179 -25.64 3.13 -3.93
C ILE A 179 -24.44 4.08 -4.00
N PRO A 180 -23.69 4.26 -2.90
CA PRO A 180 -22.53 5.14 -2.89
C PRO A 180 -21.47 4.70 -3.91
N SER A 181 -20.69 5.67 -4.40
CA SER A 181 -19.48 5.36 -5.17
C SER A 181 -18.55 4.47 -4.35
N ASN A 182 -18.08 3.41 -4.95
CA ASN A 182 -17.20 2.47 -4.29
C ASN A 182 -15.96 2.24 -5.16
N ARG A 183 -14.79 2.50 -4.58
CA ARG A 183 -13.49 2.14 -5.15
C ARG A 183 -13.04 0.81 -4.54
N SER A 184 -13.71 -0.25 -4.89
CA SER A 184 -13.28 -1.57 -4.43
C SER A 184 -12.49 -2.25 -5.54
N PRO A 185 -11.29 -2.76 -5.23
CA PRO A 185 -10.59 -3.66 -6.12
C PRO A 185 -11.44 -4.88 -6.45
N ILE A 186 -11.21 -5.47 -7.61
CA ILE A 186 -11.83 -6.73 -8.00
C ILE A 186 -10.80 -7.83 -7.79
N LEU A 187 -11.18 -8.86 -7.05
CA LEU A 187 -10.44 -10.10 -6.92
C LEU A 187 -10.97 -11.11 -7.95
N PHE A 188 -10.12 -11.55 -8.85
CA PHE A 188 -10.39 -12.64 -9.77
C PHE A 188 -9.83 -13.94 -9.21
N MET A 189 -10.63 -14.99 -9.21
CA MET A 189 -10.15 -16.36 -9.02
C MET A 189 -9.70 -16.88 -10.38
N ASN A 190 -8.40 -17.13 -10.56
CA ASN A 190 -7.87 -17.63 -11.82
C ASN A 190 -8.12 -19.14 -11.98
N GLU A 191 -8.32 -19.82 -10.85
CA GLU A 191 -8.61 -21.25 -10.75
C GLU A 191 -9.72 -21.49 -9.74
N GLU A 192 -10.29 -22.69 -9.74
CA GLU A 192 -11.23 -23.14 -8.71
C GLU A 192 -10.58 -23.13 -7.32
N ARG A 193 -11.37 -22.90 -6.29
CA ARG A 193 -10.87 -22.95 -4.91
C ARG A 193 -10.30 -24.33 -4.60
N LEU A 194 -9.01 -24.37 -4.30
CA LEU A 194 -8.32 -25.58 -3.85
C LEU A 194 -8.47 -25.78 -2.32
N PRO A 195 -8.43 -27.04 -1.86
CA PRO A 195 -8.19 -27.34 -0.45
C PRO A 195 -6.84 -26.76 0.00
N ARG A 196 -6.75 -26.34 1.25
CA ARG A 196 -5.51 -25.77 1.83
C ARG A 196 -4.28 -26.65 1.65
N ALA A 197 -4.45 -27.98 1.71
CA ALA A 197 -3.36 -28.94 1.58
C ALA A 197 -2.77 -28.93 0.15
N ASP A 198 -3.60 -28.67 -0.85
CA ASP A 198 -3.23 -28.75 -2.27
C ASP A 198 -2.66 -27.44 -2.80
N LEU A 199 -2.68 -26.37 -1.97
CA LEU A 199 -2.12 -25.09 -2.35
C LEU A 199 -0.58 -25.15 -2.37
N TYR A 200 0.00 -25.00 -3.54
CA TYR A 200 1.44 -25.06 -3.76
C TYR A 200 1.99 -23.65 -4.02
N ILE A 201 2.97 -23.24 -3.22
CA ILE A 201 3.71 -21.98 -3.44
C ILE A 201 5.10 -22.35 -3.93
N ALA A 202 5.43 -21.93 -5.14
CA ALA A 202 6.70 -22.27 -5.77
C ALA A 202 7.88 -21.72 -4.96
N PRO A 203 8.93 -22.53 -4.68
CA PRO A 203 10.11 -22.07 -3.92
C PRO A 203 10.79 -20.85 -4.54
N GLU A 204 10.78 -20.72 -5.87
CA GLU A 204 11.37 -19.61 -6.61
C GLU A 204 10.68 -18.29 -6.32
N THR A 205 9.37 -18.30 -6.14
CA THR A 205 8.57 -17.10 -5.86
C THR A 205 8.62 -16.69 -4.39
N TYR A 206 8.91 -17.61 -3.49
CA TYR A 206 8.92 -17.39 -2.05
C TYR A 206 10.33 -17.47 -1.43
N LYS A 207 10.94 -18.68 -1.37
CA LYS A 207 12.20 -18.93 -0.63
C LYS A 207 13.35 -18.12 -1.19
N ARG A 208 13.60 -18.22 -2.48
CA ARG A 208 14.73 -17.51 -3.13
C ARG A 208 14.60 -16.00 -2.94
N ARG A 209 13.40 -15.46 -3.10
CA ARG A 209 13.15 -14.03 -2.89
C ARG A 209 13.31 -13.63 -1.42
N GLN A 210 12.86 -14.46 -0.50
CA GLN A 210 13.03 -14.27 0.93
C GLN A 210 14.51 -14.25 1.33
N GLU A 211 15.31 -15.20 0.83
CA GLU A 211 16.76 -15.29 1.07
C GLU A 211 17.48 -14.04 0.56
N LEU A 212 17.24 -13.65 -0.69
CA LEU A 212 17.83 -12.44 -1.28
C LEU A 212 17.48 -11.17 -0.50
N MET A 213 16.24 -11.06 -0.02
CA MET A 213 15.81 -9.89 0.75
C MET A 213 16.41 -9.89 2.14
N ARG A 214 16.52 -11.06 2.78
CA ARG A 214 17.19 -11.21 4.08
C ARG A 214 18.65 -10.80 3.99
N GLU A 215 19.38 -11.29 2.99
CA GLU A 215 20.75 -10.93 2.75
C GLU A 215 20.94 -9.41 2.57
N ARG A 216 20.08 -8.77 1.80
CA ARG A 216 20.10 -7.31 1.62
C ARG A 216 19.86 -6.55 2.94
N PHE A 217 18.95 -7.02 3.77
CA PHE A 217 18.69 -6.43 5.08
C PHE A 217 19.87 -6.59 6.02
N GLU A 218 20.46 -7.78 6.08
CA GLU A 218 21.65 -8.05 6.90
C GLU A 218 22.84 -7.18 6.46
N GLN A 219 23.06 -7.04 5.17
CA GLN A 219 24.10 -6.17 4.62
C GLN A 219 23.84 -4.69 4.96
N MET A 220 22.60 -4.23 4.91
CA MET A 220 22.27 -2.85 5.26
C MET A 220 22.45 -2.57 6.75
N ILE A 221 22.05 -3.51 7.61
CA ILE A 221 22.27 -3.42 9.08
C ILE A 221 23.76 -3.42 9.39
N ALA A 222 24.54 -4.32 8.76
CA ALA A 222 25.98 -4.38 8.93
C ALA A 222 26.67 -3.07 8.45
N TYR A 223 26.23 -2.51 7.34
CA TYR A 223 26.70 -1.22 6.86
C TYR A 223 26.43 -0.08 7.85
N ALA A 224 25.22 -0.03 8.41
CA ALA A 224 24.84 0.98 9.39
C ALA A 224 25.66 0.88 10.68
N ALA A 225 25.89 -0.35 11.15
CA ALA A 225 26.68 -0.64 12.36
C ALA A 225 28.20 -0.59 12.14
N ASN A 226 28.67 -0.43 10.89
CA ASN A 226 30.10 -0.43 10.61
C ASN A 226 30.80 0.80 11.19
N GLU A 227 31.80 0.59 12.02
CA GLU A 227 32.67 1.60 12.62
C GLU A 227 34.14 1.49 12.21
N GLN A 228 34.48 0.45 11.44
CA GLN A 228 35.87 0.10 11.18
C GLN A 228 36.28 0.32 9.72
N GLU A 229 35.46 -0.06 8.75
CA GLU A 229 35.84 0.02 7.35
C GLU A 229 35.37 1.29 6.66
N CYS A 230 36.12 1.73 5.67
CA CYS A 230 35.74 2.87 4.83
C CYS A 230 34.34 2.65 4.22
N ARG A 231 33.44 3.61 4.40
CA ARG A 231 32.06 3.51 3.93
C ARG A 231 31.95 3.30 2.43
N SER A 232 32.74 4.01 1.63
CA SER A 232 32.77 3.84 0.17
C SER A 232 33.29 2.46 -0.20
N ALA A 233 34.37 1.99 0.44
CA ALA A 233 34.94 0.68 0.14
C ALA A 233 33.96 -0.47 0.45
N VAL A 234 33.15 -0.37 1.53
CA VAL A 234 32.09 -1.35 1.83
C VAL A 234 31.04 -1.35 0.72
N LEU A 235 30.60 -0.17 0.25
CA LEU A 235 29.62 -0.07 -0.83
C LEU A 235 30.17 -0.60 -2.17
N GLU A 236 31.39 -0.21 -2.55
CA GLU A 236 32.04 -0.66 -3.78
C GLU A 236 32.20 -2.19 -3.80
N ARG A 237 32.60 -2.79 -2.67
CA ARG A 237 32.68 -4.24 -2.52
C ARG A 237 31.30 -4.92 -2.64
N TYR A 238 30.27 -4.33 -2.07
CA TYR A 238 28.90 -4.83 -2.21
C TYR A 238 28.45 -4.86 -3.68
N PHE A 239 28.92 -3.92 -4.50
CA PHE A 239 28.63 -3.87 -5.94
C PHE A 239 29.65 -4.61 -6.82
N GLY A 240 30.56 -5.39 -6.23
CA GLY A 240 31.42 -6.31 -6.94
C GLY A 240 32.87 -5.83 -7.19
N GLU A 241 33.29 -4.69 -6.62
CA GLU A 241 34.69 -4.26 -6.65
C GLU A 241 35.49 -5.13 -5.69
N GLU A 242 36.52 -5.81 -6.19
CA GLU A 242 37.33 -6.77 -5.40
C GLU A 242 38.25 -6.08 -4.40
N ASN A 243 38.88 -4.97 -4.78
CA ASN A 243 39.90 -4.28 -3.99
C ASN A 243 39.61 -2.77 -3.88
N PRO A 244 38.52 -2.35 -3.26
CA PRO A 244 38.16 -0.94 -3.16
C PRO A 244 39.14 -0.18 -2.27
N ALA A 245 39.61 0.98 -2.75
CA ALA A 245 40.51 1.84 -1.99
C ALA A 245 39.73 2.68 -0.96
N PRO A 246 40.32 3.00 0.21
CA PRO A 246 39.71 3.93 1.15
C PRO A 246 39.49 5.31 0.55
N CYS A 247 38.27 5.84 0.63
CA CYS A 247 37.93 7.14 0.02
C CYS A 247 38.63 8.35 0.69
N GLY A 248 39.10 8.20 1.91
CA GLY A 248 39.80 9.24 2.67
C GLY A 248 38.93 10.40 3.18
N VAL A 249 37.64 10.42 2.89
CA VAL A 249 36.72 11.53 3.19
C VAL A 249 35.47 11.15 3.99
N CYS A 250 35.15 9.88 4.16
CA CYS A 250 34.05 9.43 5.00
C CYS A 250 34.37 9.62 6.50
N ASP A 251 33.37 9.51 7.35
CA ASP A 251 33.48 9.63 8.80
C ASP A 251 34.58 8.74 9.39
N ILE A 252 34.65 7.48 8.98
CA ILE A 252 35.64 6.48 9.45
C ILE A 252 37.04 6.85 8.98
N CYS A 253 37.21 7.21 7.72
CA CYS A 253 38.52 7.65 7.20
C CYS A 253 39.02 8.93 7.89
N LEU A 254 38.13 9.88 8.15
CA LEU A 254 38.46 11.09 8.88
C LEU A 254 38.79 10.83 10.34
N ALA A 255 38.07 9.92 11.01
CA ALA A 255 38.37 9.49 12.37
C ALA A 255 39.77 8.85 12.46
N ARG A 256 40.11 7.95 11.53
CA ARG A 256 41.46 7.34 11.45
C ARG A 256 42.55 8.40 11.25
N LYS A 257 42.34 9.36 10.34
CA LYS A 257 43.28 10.47 10.14
C LYS A 257 43.47 11.32 11.40
N ARG A 258 42.42 11.58 12.13
CA ARG A 258 42.46 12.34 13.39
C ARG A 258 43.23 11.56 14.48
N ALA A 259 42.95 10.26 14.63
CA ALA A 259 43.63 9.39 15.58
C ALA A 259 45.13 9.28 15.28
N ALA A 260 45.53 9.08 14.01
CA ALA A 260 46.92 9.05 13.60
C ALA A 260 47.66 10.36 13.88
N LYS A 261 46.98 11.49 13.65
CA LYS A 261 47.54 12.82 13.93
C LYS A 261 47.70 13.07 15.44
N ALA A 262 46.80 12.59 16.26
CA ALA A 262 46.88 12.68 17.71
C ALA A 262 48.05 11.85 18.26
N ALA A 263 48.17 10.58 17.82
CA ALA A 263 49.26 9.72 18.22
C ALA A 263 50.65 10.25 17.79
N ALA A 264 50.75 10.88 16.62
CA ALA A 264 51.99 11.51 16.16
C ALA A 264 52.37 12.76 17.02
N ARG A 265 51.40 13.50 17.54
CA ARG A 265 51.65 14.63 18.43
C ARG A 265 52.13 14.13 19.79
N GLU A 266 51.53 13.09 20.35
CA GLU A 266 51.93 12.51 21.64
C GLU A 266 53.35 11.89 21.56
N ALA A 267 53.71 11.23 20.45
CA ALA A 267 55.05 10.69 20.23
C ALA A 267 56.11 11.79 20.02
N GLY A 268 55.72 12.96 19.49
CA GLY A 268 56.64 14.09 19.30
C GLY A 268 56.81 15.00 20.52
N THR A 269 56.03 14.76 21.58
CA THR A 269 56.10 15.54 22.86
C THR A 269 56.78 14.73 23.98
N ALA A 270 57.43 13.59 23.71
CA ALA A 270 58.26 12.89 24.69
C ALA A 270 59.44 13.82 25.08
N PRO A 271 59.57 14.21 26.41
CA PRO A 271 60.64 15.07 26.81
C PRO A 271 61.98 14.34 26.63
N GLY A 272 62.89 14.95 25.84
CA GLY A 272 64.26 14.56 25.77
C GLY A 272 64.84 14.57 27.16
N THR A 273 65.24 13.42 27.65
CA THR A 273 66.15 13.26 28.81
C THR A 273 67.54 13.67 28.48
#